data_ee42d3e584bca9355f57cb8258872fe8
#
_entry.id   ee42d3e584bca9355f57cb8258872fe8
#
_cell.length_a   1.000
_cell.length_b   1.000
_cell.length_c   1.000
_cell.angle_alpha   90.00
_cell.angle_beta   90.00
_cell.angle_gamma   90.00
#
_symmetry.space_group_name_H-M   'P 1'
#
loop_
_entity.id
_entity.type
_entity.pdbx_description
1 polymer ?
#
loop_
_entity_poly.entity_id
_entity_poly.type
_entity_poly.pdbx_seq_one_letter_code
_entity_poly.pdbx_strand_id
1 'polypeptide(L)'
;MDRNKLLSIARAIQSFTEHKKYNLIDSVFPVDGNFARHLYKKQIIFFKAGKDHRFRMLGGGNGSGKSFTVSTECTYHLTGEYPDWWEGHRFKKAPKGWVICESGALWRGSMQEALLGKVGEETGTGLLRKDNILDTRSMPGIAGGIGQILAKHESGGISSITVKTFDMGREKFQAETLDFIIFDEEPPAEIYSECISRLRGVKGVKEPGIAMLAFTPLKGLTEVALKFLPNGRFPPDGTHPEHSERFAIAVSWDDAPHLTEEDKATMIAEYPPNERDARTKGIPALGSGRVYPLSEDDITVRPFEIPEYFPRAFGLDFGWNNTAALWMAQDPTTQVKYLYAEYKKGKVQDSEHVFAIKQRGDWLAGAADPSGGGRRDDGKMRIDYYRSLGLDLYPGHNGIIAGIGQVYNDLSSGMLKVFSNLHMFLDEFRIYRYDAKDPNKIARNQDDHLLDTLRYLLSIFEMISKSEYDNGDEDPLEDFKSHRAIDPLTGY
;
A
#
# COMPACT_ATOMS: atom_id res chain seq x y z
N MET A 1 63.02 13.14 -11.64
CA MET A 1 62.25 12.00 -11.03
C MET A 1 62.68 10.72 -11.73
N ASP A 2 63.09 9.69 -11.02
CA ASP A 2 63.67 8.47 -11.59
C ASP A 2 62.61 7.75 -12.43
N ARG A 3 62.95 7.33 -13.69
CA ARG A 3 62.06 6.64 -14.65
C ARG A 3 61.45 5.38 -14.03
N ASN A 4 62.19 4.68 -13.18
CA ASN A 4 61.68 3.50 -12.50
C ASN A 4 60.61 3.84 -11.44
N LYS A 5 60.71 4.99 -10.78
CA LYS A 5 59.71 5.49 -9.84
C LYS A 5 58.44 5.93 -10.54
N LEU A 6 58.57 6.56 -11.72
CA LEU A 6 57.41 6.90 -12.58
C LEU A 6 56.67 5.66 -13.06
N LEU A 7 57.40 4.64 -13.51
CA LEU A 7 56.82 3.38 -13.98
C LEU A 7 56.11 2.60 -12.81
N SER A 8 56.69 2.64 -11.62
CA SER A 8 56.02 2.00 -10.43
C SER A 8 54.74 2.73 -10.05
N ILE A 9 54.73 4.06 -10.05
CA ILE A 9 53.54 4.88 -9.81
C ILE A 9 52.44 4.61 -10.88
N ALA A 10 52.84 4.60 -12.18
CA ALA A 10 51.89 4.30 -13.26
C ALA A 10 51.26 2.93 -13.14
N ARG A 11 52.06 1.90 -12.79
CA ARG A 11 51.53 0.53 -12.52
C ARG A 11 50.61 0.50 -11.32
N ALA A 12 50.95 1.21 -10.24
CA ALA A 12 50.10 1.29 -9.05
C ALA A 12 48.74 1.98 -9.36
N ILE A 13 48.77 3.08 -10.13
CA ILE A 13 47.55 3.77 -10.59
C ILE A 13 46.72 2.85 -11.48
N GLN A 14 47.36 2.17 -12.43
CA GLN A 14 46.63 1.23 -13.32
C GLN A 14 46.02 0.09 -12.52
N SER A 15 46.77 -0.54 -11.60
CA SER A 15 46.26 -1.60 -10.73
C SER A 15 45.11 -1.11 -9.85
N PHE A 16 45.23 0.11 -9.27
CA PHE A 16 44.14 0.71 -8.49
C PHE A 16 42.91 1.00 -9.33
N THR A 17 43.06 1.49 -10.56
CA THR A 17 41.97 1.77 -11.49
C THR A 17 41.27 0.49 -11.89
N GLU A 18 42.03 -0.56 -12.21
CA GLU A 18 41.49 -1.89 -12.54
C GLU A 18 40.78 -2.50 -11.32
N HIS A 19 41.38 -2.43 -10.13
CA HIS A 19 40.74 -2.90 -8.91
C HIS A 19 39.39 -2.19 -8.70
N LYS A 20 39.33 -0.88 -8.78
CA LYS A 20 38.10 -0.10 -8.65
C LYS A 20 37.06 -0.46 -9.71
N LYS A 21 37.49 -0.75 -10.94
CA LYS A 21 36.61 -1.14 -12.06
C LYS A 21 35.86 -2.44 -11.79
N TYR A 22 36.49 -3.44 -11.16
CA TYR A 22 35.92 -4.77 -10.95
C TYR A 22 35.47 -5.06 -9.52
N ASN A 23 35.52 -4.06 -8.64
CA ASN A 23 35.15 -4.19 -7.23
C ASN A 23 34.17 -3.08 -6.79
N LEU A 24 33.17 -2.81 -7.61
CA LEU A 24 32.16 -1.78 -7.33
C LEU A 24 31.49 -2.00 -5.96
N ILE A 25 31.23 -3.27 -5.60
CA ILE A 25 30.54 -3.65 -4.34
C ILE A 25 31.25 -3.11 -3.09
N ASP A 26 32.58 -2.96 -3.10
CA ASP A 26 33.37 -2.45 -1.99
C ASP A 26 33.14 -0.95 -1.75
N SER A 27 32.64 -0.23 -2.77
CA SER A 27 32.33 1.20 -2.70
C SER A 27 30.87 1.49 -2.39
N VAL A 28 30.03 0.44 -2.23
CA VAL A 28 28.61 0.59 -1.97
C VAL A 28 28.34 0.72 -0.48
N PHE A 29 27.61 1.74 -0.10
CA PHE A 29 27.29 2.07 1.29
C PHE A 29 28.51 2.17 2.20
N PRO A 30 29.54 2.97 1.86
CA PRO A 30 30.74 3.16 2.68
C PRO A 30 30.40 3.90 3.99
N VAL A 31 31.42 4.08 4.85
CA VAL A 31 31.28 4.88 6.07
C VAL A 31 31.10 6.36 5.74
N ASP A 32 31.89 6.87 4.79
CA ASP A 32 31.96 8.28 4.38
C ASP A 32 31.81 8.45 2.88
N GLY A 33 31.55 9.69 2.46
CA GLY A 33 31.38 10.08 1.05
C GLY A 33 29.93 10.17 0.59
N ASN A 34 29.72 10.43 -0.70
CA ASN A 34 28.39 10.71 -1.27
C ASN A 34 27.41 9.54 -1.22
N PHE A 35 27.91 8.32 -1.06
CA PHE A 35 27.10 7.10 -0.94
C PHE A 35 27.18 6.49 0.47
N ALA A 36 27.54 7.28 1.47
CA ALA A 36 27.70 6.83 2.83
C ALA A 36 26.40 6.30 3.43
N ARG A 37 26.51 5.21 4.23
CA ARG A 37 25.36 4.53 4.87
C ARG A 37 24.41 5.45 5.63
N HIS A 38 24.94 6.47 6.30
CA HIS A 38 24.12 7.42 7.06
C HIS A 38 23.23 8.31 6.21
N LEU A 39 23.52 8.43 4.90
CA LEU A 39 22.70 9.15 3.92
C LEU A 39 21.56 8.29 3.34
N TYR A 40 21.72 6.97 3.35
CA TYR A 40 20.78 5.99 2.78
C TYR A 40 20.11 5.16 3.88
N LYS A 41 19.62 5.83 4.91
CA LYS A 41 19.10 5.18 6.15
C LYS A 41 18.00 4.14 5.87
N LYS A 42 17.09 4.43 4.95
CA LYS A 42 15.96 3.53 4.66
C LYS A 42 16.40 2.27 3.93
N GLN A 43 17.37 2.36 3.05
CA GLN A 43 17.98 1.20 2.41
C GLN A 43 18.67 0.30 3.44
N ILE A 44 19.40 0.89 4.37
CA ILE A 44 20.05 0.14 5.48
C ILE A 44 19.01 -0.51 6.40
N ILE A 45 17.92 0.20 6.73
CA ILE A 45 16.79 -0.37 7.49
C ILE A 45 16.17 -1.53 6.74
N PHE A 46 15.98 -1.42 5.41
CA PHE A 46 15.45 -2.49 4.58
C PHE A 46 16.35 -3.74 4.62
N PHE A 47 17.65 -3.58 4.53
CA PHE A 47 18.59 -4.70 4.66
C PHE A 47 18.50 -5.37 6.04
N LYS A 48 18.54 -4.56 7.11
CA LYS A 48 18.46 -5.03 8.49
C LYS A 48 17.16 -5.80 8.78
N ALA A 49 16.04 -5.33 8.24
CA ALA A 49 14.75 -6.00 8.35
C ALA A 49 14.75 -7.44 7.81
N GLY A 50 15.69 -7.79 6.92
CA GLY A 50 15.86 -9.16 6.41
C GLY A 50 16.25 -10.19 7.45
N LYS A 51 16.71 -9.78 8.64
CA LYS A 51 17.00 -10.67 9.77
C LYS A 51 15.72 -11.30 10.33
N ASP A 52 14.66 -10.50 10.45
CA ASP A 52 13.44 -10.86 11.19
C ASP A 52 12.22 -11.03 10.27
N HIS A 53 12.27 -10.47 9.05
CA HIS A 53 11.13 -10.47 8.11
C HIS A 53 11.49 -11.19 6.81
N ARG A 54 10.70 -12.21 6.49
CA ARG A 54 10.90 -13.03 5.29
C ARG A 54 10.45 -12.33 4.00
N PHE A 55 9.44 -11.51 4.07
CA PHE A 55 8.82 -10.84 2.93
C PHE A 55 8.95 -9.33 3.10
N ARG A 56 9.71 -8.69 2.22
CA ARG A 56 10.01 -7.26 2.35
C ARG A 56 9.68 -6.50 1.09
N MET A 57 8.99 -5.36 1.27
CA MET A 57 8.66 -4.43 0.21
C MET A 57 9.44 -3.13 0.37
N LEU A 58 10.21 -2.78 -0.64
CA LEU A 58 10.85 -1.49 -0.81
C LEU A 58 10.05 -0.68 -1.82
N GLY A 59 9.06 0.06 -1.35
CA GLY A 59 8.34 1.04 -2.15
C GLY A 59 9.18 2.28 -2.34
N GLY A 60 9.01 3.00 -3.44
CA GLY A 60 9.76 4.24 -3.57
C GLY A 60 9.57 4.96 -4.88
N GLY A 61 9.95 6.23 -4.90
CA GLY A 61 9.95 7.07 -6.07
C GLY A 61 10.88 6.56 -7.19
N ASN A 62 10.68 7.09 -8.39
CA ASN A 62 11.58 6.80 -9.50
C ASN A 62 12.98 7.37 -9.21
N GLY A 63 14.02 6.63 -9.57
CA GLY A 63 15.40 7.06 -9.30
C GLY A 63 15.83 7.01 -7.84
N SER A 64 14.99 6.55 -6.89
CA SER A 64 15.35 6.48 -5.46
C SER A 64 16.33 5.34 -5.09
N GLY A 65 16.81 4.58 -6.06
CA GLY A 65 17.81 3.52 -5.86
C GLY A 65 17.23 2.16 -5.45
N LYS A 66 15.93 1.90 -5.62
CA LYS A 66 15.28 0.63 -5.25
C LYS A 66 15.95 -0.59 -5.87
N SER A 67 16.01 -0.65 -7.21
CA SER A 67 16.60 -1.78 -7.95
C SER A 67 18.08 -1.97 -7.61
N PHE A 68 18.81 -0.88 -7.41
CA PHE A 68 20.20 -0.95 -6.96
C PHE A 68 20.34 -1.53 -5.53
N THR A 69 19.42 -1.18 -4.62
CA THR A 69 19.38 -1.71 -3.25
C THR A 69 19.18 -3.23 -3.26
N VAL A 70 18.15 -3.72 -3.98
CA VAL A 70 17.90 -5.16 -4.03
C VAL A 70 18.97 -5.92 -4.83
N SER A 71 19.63 -5.27 -5.82
CA SER A 71 20.78 -5.84 -6.53
C SER A 71 21.98 -5.97 -5.61
N THR A 72 22.21 -5.00 -4.71
CA THR A 72 23.28 -5.07 -3.70
C THR A 72 23.07 -6.25 -2.76
N GLU A 73 21.86 -6.42 -2.21
CA GLU A 73 21.53 -7.56 -1.36
C GLU A 73 21.63 -8.88 -2.13
N CYS A 74 21.16 -8.92 -3.39
CA CYS A 74 21.32 -10.06 -4.27
C CYS A 74 22.77 -10.47 -4.41
N THR A 75 23.68 -9.52 -4.59
CA THR A 75 25.12 -9.76 -4.70
C THR A 75 25.68 -10.39 -3.43
N TYR A 76 25.33 -9.86 -2.26
CA TYR A 76 25.77 -10.44 -0.99
C TYR A 76 25.22 -11.87 -0.80
N HIS A 77 23.99 -12.13 -1.21
CA HIS A 77 23.42 -13.48 -1.14
C HIS A 77 24.10 -14.46 -2.10
N LEU A 78 24.43 -14.02 -3.32
CA LEU A 78 25.07 -14.86 -4.32
C LEU A 78 26.51 -15.21 -3.95
N THR A 79 27.24 -14.26 -3.36
CA THR A 79 28.65 -14.45 -3.03
C THR A 79 28.87 -15.02 -1.64
N GLY A 80 27.95 -14.76 -0.69
CA GLY A 80 28.14 -15.00 0.73
C GLY A 80 29.06 -13.96 1.40
N GLU A 81 29.64 -13.05 0.64
CA GLU A 81 30.62 -12.04 1.10
C GLU A 81 29.87 -10.84 1.72
N TYR A 82 29.32 -11.03 2.92
CA TYR A 82 28.60 -9.97 3.63
C TYR A 82 29.60 -9.05 4.35
N PRO A 83 29.47 -7.70 4.18
CA PRO A 83 30.34 -6.78 4.87
C PRO A 83 30.09 -6.79 6.39
N ASP A 84 31.07 -6.34 7.18
CA ASP A 84 31.02 -6.37 8.66
C ASP A 84 29.80 -5.62 9.25
N TRP A 85 29.33 -4.58 8.57
CA TRP A 85 28.16 -3.80 8.99
C TRP A 85 26.82 -4.46 8.66
N TRP A 86 26.81 -5.60 7.95
CA TRP A 86 25.59 -6.26 7.51
C TRP A 86 24.85 -6.94 8.67
N GLU A 87 23.66 -6.46 8.98
CA GLU A 87 22.78 -7.02 10.01
C GLU A 87 21.58 -7.82 9.44
N GLY A 88 21.42 -7.89 8.11
CA GLY A 88 20.33 -8.56 7.44
C GLY A 88 20.43 -10.08 7.39
N HIS A 89 19.58 -10.70 6.57
CA HIS A 89 19.63 -12.14 6.33
C HIS A 89 20.98 -12.58 5.75
N ARG A 90 21.45 -13.77 6.14
CA ARG A 90 22.70 -14.36 5.63
C ARG A 90 22.45 -15.80 5.21
N PHE A 91 22.76 -16.15 3.98
CA PHE A 91 22.80 -17.54 3.54
C PHE A 91 24.17 -18.14 3.89
N LYS A 92 24.15 -19.22 4.68
CA LYS A 92 25.38 -19.99 5.05
C LYS A 92 25.79 -21.00 3.97
N LYS A 93 24.94 -21.27 3.00
CA LYS A 93 25.17 -22.15 1.84
C LYS A 93 24.77 -21.44 0.58
N ALA A 94 25.36 -21.82 -0.53
CA ALA A 94 25.08 -21.25 -1.83
C ALA A 94 23.56 -21.30 -2.16
N PRO A 95 22.87 -20.16 -2.26
CA PRO A 95 21.43 -20.11 -2.49
C PRO A 95 21.08 -20.20 -3.96
N LYS A 96 19.83 -20.62 -4.22
CA LYS A 96 19.18 -20.60 -5.52
C LYS A 96 18.02 -19.59 -5.48
N GLY A 97 18.02 -18.60 -6.38
CA GLY A 97 16.99 -17.59 -6.44
C GLY A 97 16.41 -17.34 -7.83
N TRP A 98 15.30 -16.61 -7.83
CA TRP A 98 14.76 -15.98 -9.04
C TRP A 98 14.80 -14.47 -8.92
N VAL A 99 15.07 -13.80 -10.05
CA VAL A 99 14.75 -12.39 -10.25
C VAL A 99 13.60 -12.31 -11.23
N ILE A 100 12.55 -11.63 -10.85
CA ILE A 100 11.30 -11.57 -11.62
C ILE A 100 11.01 -10.10 -11.93
N CYS A 101 10.83 -9.78 -13.20
CA CYS A 101 10.63 -8.42 -13.69
C CYS A 101 9.51 -8.38 -14.74
N GLU A 102 9.06 -7.19 -15.06
CA GLU A 102 7.96 -6.99 -16.01
C GLU A 102 8.33 -7.48 -17.41
N SER A 103 9.56 -7.18 -17.87
CA SER A 103 10.05 -7.59 -19.16
C SER A 103 11.56 -7.82 -19.17
N GLY A 104 12.05 -8.61 -20.16
CA GLY A 104 13.48 -8.83 -20.33
C GLY A 104 14.26 -7.56 -20.73
N ALA A 105 13.61 -6.60 -21.37
CA ALA A 105 14.24 -5.31 -21.68
C ALA A 105 14.48 -4.48 -20.41
N LEU A 106 13.51 -4.43 -19.50
CA LEU A 106 13.66 -3.77 -18.19
C LEU A 106 14.74 -4.44 -17.34
N TRP A 107 14.73 -5.77 -17.27
CA TRP A 107 15.80 -6.51 -16.61
C TRP A 107 17.18 -6.11 -17.13
N ARG A 108 17.36 -6.12 -18.46
CA ARG A 108 18.64 -5.80 -19.10
C ARG A 108 19.14 -4.39 -18.77
N GLY A 109 18.25 -3.39 -18.79
CA GLY A 109 18.60 -1.98 -18.54
C GLY A 109 18.61 -1.57 -17.06
N SER A 110 18.27 -2.47 -16.14
CA SER A 110 18.18 -2.19 -14.69
C SER A 110 19.09 -3.13 -13.89
N MET A 111 18.53 -4.19 -13.33
CA MET A 111 19.27 -5.08 -12.43
C MET A 111 20.42 -5.82 -13.10
N GLN A 112 20.32 -6.19 -14.39
CA GLN A 112 21.45 -6.83 -15.10
C GLN A 112 22.64 -5.88 -15.16
N GLU A 113 22.45 -4.61 -15.52
CA GLU A 113 23.54 -3.62 -15.53
C GLU A 113 24.11 -3.38 -14.14
N ALA A 114 23.26 -3.31 -13.13
CA ALA A 114 23.71 -3.18 -11.74
C ALA A 114 24.56 -4.37 -11.29
N LEU A 115 24.17 -5.60 -11.65
CA LEU A 115 24.88 -6.81 -11.22
C LEU A 115 26.16 -7.09 -12.05
N LEU A 116 26.09 -6.95 -13.37
CA LEU A 116 27.14 -7.42 -14.28
C LEU A 116 27.98 -6.31 -14.92
N GLY A 117 27.48 -5.06 -14.92
CA GLY A 117 28.01 -3.95 -15.68
C GLY A 117 27.22 -3.69 -16.95
N LYS A 118 27.53 -2.57 -17.64
CA LYS A 118 26.79 -2.13 -18.83
C LYS A 118 26.83 -3.16 -19.96
N VAL A 119 25.71 -3.29 -20.65
CA VAL A 119 25.61 -4.17 -21.82
C VAL A 119 26.54 -3.69 -22.93
N GLY A 120 27.36 -4.61 -23.46
CA GLY A 120 28.39 -4.30 -24.45
C GLY A 120 29.76 -3.94 -23.88
N GLU A 121 29.86 -3.73 -22.56
CA GLU A 121 31.12 -3.64 -21.84
C GLU A 121 31.54 -4.99 -21.26
N GLU A 122 32.72 -5.03 -20.64
CA GLU A 122 33.23 -6.23 -20.01
C GLU A 122 32.40 -6.62 -18.77
N THR A 123 31.99 -7.88 -18.70
CA THR A 123 31.23 -8.43 -17.58
C THR A 123 32.07 -8.45 -16.29
N GLY A 124 31.41 -8.13 -15.16
CA GLY A 124 32.07 -8.07 -13.85
C GLY A 124 32.48 -6.65 -13.44
N THR A 125 32.03 -5.64 -14.16
CA THR A 125 32.18 -4.23 -13.81
C THR A 125 31.00 -3.70 -12.97
N GLY A 126 29.98 -4.54 -12.71
CA GLY A 126 28.87 -4.27 -11.81
C GLY A 126 29.16 -4.67 -10.36
N LEU A 127 28.09 -4.93 -9.62
CA LEU A 127 28.17 -5.33 -8.20
C LEU A 127 28.78 -6.73 -8.01
N LEU A 128 28.54 -7.66 -8.94
CA LEU A 128 29.22 -8.96 -8.96
C LEU A 128 30.62 -8.82 -9.53
N ARG A 129 31.63 -9.11 -8.72
CA ARG A 129 33.03 -9.10 -9.15
C ARG A 129 33.25 -10.16 -10.23
N LYS A 130 34.13 -9.87 -11.18
CA LYS A 130 34.48 -10.79 -12.25
C LYS A 130 34.87 -12.19 -11.74
N ASP A 131 35.66 -12.27 -10.68
CA ASP A 131 36.13 -13.51 -10.08
C ASP A 131 35.04 -14.34 -9.37
N ASN A 132 33.91 -13.73 -9.08
CA ASN A 132 32.74 -14.41 -8.51
C ASN A 132 31.80 -14.96 -9.59
N ILE A 133 31.87 -14.48 -10.83
CA ILE A 133 31.02 -14.94 -11.94
C ILE A 133 31.63 -16.23 -12.53
N LEU A 134 30.91 -17.35 -12.41
CA LEU A 134 31.32 -18.63 -12.95
C LEU A 134 30.81 -18.86 -14.37
N ASP A 135 29.54 -18.52 -14.62
CA ASP A 135 28.90 -18.70 -15.93
C ASP A 135 27.67 -17.78 -16.06
N THR A 136 27.35 -17.44 -17.29
CA THR A 136 26.13 -16.71 -17.63
C THR A 136 25.46 -17.33 -18.84
N ARG A 137 24.13 -17.45 -18.82
CA ARG A 137 23.34 -17.96 -19.94
C ARG A 137 22.45 -16.87 -20.53
N SER A 138 22.47 -16.77 -21.84
CA SER A 138 21.67 -15.76 -22.56
C SER A 138 20.17 -15.96 -22.33
N MET A 139 19.43 -14.87 -22.32
CA MET A 139 17.97 -14.83 -22.29
C MET A 139 17.43 -14.95 -23.73
N PRO A 140 16.62 -15.97 -24.04
CA PRO A 140 16.05 -16.11 -25.38
C PRO A 140 15.24 -14.88 -25.80
N GLY A 141 15.44 -14.39 -27.02
CA GLY A 141 14.69 -13.27 -27.57
C GLY A 141 15.14 -11.87 -27.14
N ILE A 142 16.10 -11.74 -26.23
CA ILE A 142 16.61 -10.45 -25.74
C ILE A 142 18.10 -10.34 -26.07
N ALA A 143 18.43 -9.51 -27.05
CA ALA A 143 19.84 -9.27 -27.45
C ALA A 143 20.64 -8.68 -26.26
N GLY A 144 21.74 -9.35 -25.87
CA GLY A 144 22.55 -8.97 -24.71
C GLY A 144 21.88 -9.21 -23.34
N GLY A 145 20.70 -9.81 -23.32
CA GLY A 145 20.03 -10.21 -22.08
C GLY A 145 20.61 -11.50 -21.50
N ILE A 146 20.84 -11.53 -20.20
CA ILE A 146 21.31 -12.69 -19.43
C ILE A 146 20.12 -13.28 -18.67
N GLY A 147 19.81 -14.55 -18.92
CA GLY A 147 18.67 -15.26 -18.29
C GLY A 147 19.06 -16.07 -17.05
N GLN A 148 20.36 -16.38 -16.87
CA GLN A 148 20.86 -17.06 -15.68
C GLN A 148 22.28 -16.59 -15.36
N ILE A 149 22.57 -16.45 -14.08
CA ILE A 149 23.91 -16.15 -13.55
C ILE A 149 24.27 -17.25 -12.56
N LEU A 150 25.45 -17.82 -12.70
CA LEU A 150 26.08 -18.74 -11.73
C LEU A 150 27.23 -18.02 -11.05
N ALA A 151 27.23 -18.00 -9.73
CA ALA A 151 28.25 -17.28 -8.95
C ALA A 151 28.90 -18.20 -7.92
N LYS A 152 30.18 -17.94 -7.66
CA LYS A 152 30.95 -18.59 -6.59
C LYS A 152 30.48 -18.03 -5.24
N HIS A 153 30.13 -18.93 -4.32
CA HIS A 153 29.76 -18.59 -2.96
C HIS A 153 30.91 -18.91 -1.98
N GLU A 154 31.10 -18.11 -0.94
CA GLU A 154 32.19 -18.28 0.03
C GLU A 154 32.17 -19.66 0.71
N SER A 155 31.00 -20.31 0.83
CA SER A 155 30.87 -21.67 1.36
C SER A 155 31.47 -22.76 0.45
N GLY A 156 32.03 -22.41 -0.71
CA GLY A 156 32.54 -23.33 -1.72
C GLY A 156 31.47 -23.88 -2.67
N GLY A 157 30.18 -23.54 -2.49
CA GLY A 157 29.10 -23.91 -3.39
C GLY A 157 28.91 -22.94 -4.57
N ILE A 158 27.99 -23.28 -5.46
CA ILE A 158 27.60 -22.46 -6.61
C ILE A 158 26.20 -21.91 -6.36
N SER A 159 26.12 -20.60 -6.22
CA SER A 159 24.85 -19.86 -6.16
C SER A 159 24.32 -19.60 -7.56
N SER A 160 23.01 -19.44 -7.69
CA SER A 160 22.41 -19.13 -8.96
C SER A 160 21.20 -18.21 -8.85
N ILE A 161 21.04 -17.33 -9.84
CA ILE A 161 19.76 -16.69 -10.11
C ILE A 161 19.30 -17.03 -11.52
N THR A 162 17.99 -17.24 -11.66
CA THR A 162 17.31 -17.36 -12.95
C THR A 162 16.34 -16.21 -13.11
N VAL A 163 16.39 -15.55 -14.26
CA VAL A 163 15.52 -14.41 -14.57
C VAL A 163 14.23 -14.90 -15.20
N LYS A 164 13.12 -14.38 -14.73
CA LYS A 164 11.78 -14.65 -15.27
C LYS A 164 11.04 -13.33 -15.50
N THR A 165 10.11 -13.35 -16.45
CA THR A 165 9.30 -12.16 -16.77
C THR A 165 7.80 -12.48 -16.63
N PHE A 166 6.98 -11.48 -16.35
CA PHE A 166 5.54 -11.68 -16.09
C PHE A 166 4.80 -12.29 -17.28
N ASP A 167 5.27 -12.04 -18.50
CA ASP A 167 4.69 -12.57 -19.75
C ASP A 167 4.96 -14.06 -19.99
N MET A 168 5.86 -14.69 -19.23
CA MET A 168 6.11 -16.13 -19.33
C MET A 168 4.92 -17.01 -18.91
N GLY A 169 3.91 -16.44 -18.27
CA GLY A 169 2.75 -17.13 -17.77
C GLY A 169 3.02 -17.92 -16.47
N ARG A 170 1.96 -18.13 -15.67
CA ARG A 170 2.02 -18.77 -14.34
C ARG A 170 2.71 -20.14 -14.34
N GLU A 171 2.56 -20.92 -15.40
CA GLU A 171 3.12 -22.29 -15.50
C GLU A 171 4.65 -22.33 -15.39
N LYS A 172 5.33 -21.29 -15.89
CA LYS A 172 6.79 -21.18 -15.81
C LYS A 172 7.33 -20.92 -14.40
N PHE A 173 6.46 -20.58 -13.44
CA PHE A 173 6.80 -20.38 -12.04
C PHE A 173 6.55 -21.63 -11.18
N GLN A 174 6.20 -22.76 -11.81
CA GLN A 174 6.01 -24.05 -11.13
C GLN A 174 7.32 -24.86 -11.11
N ALA A 175 7.40 -25.85 -10.23
CA ALA A 175 8.40 -26.91 -10.22
C ALA A 175 9.76 -26.67 -9.53
N GLU A 176 10.07 -25.51 -8.97
CA GLU A 176 11.34 -25.31 -8.25
C GLU A 176 11.14 -24.90 -6.78
N THR A 177 12.04 -25.34 -5.90
CA THR A 177 12.14 -24.82 -4.54
C THR A 177 13.29 -23.82 -4.48
N LEU A 178 13.04 -22.65 -3.94
CA LEU A 178 13.96 -21.51 -3.96
C LEU A 178 14.35 -21.10 -2.54
N ASP A 179 15.50 -20.43 -2.44
CA ASP A 179 15.99 -19.82 -1.22
C ASP A 179 15.61 -18.33 -1.16
N PHE A 180 15.57 -17.64 -2.32
CA PHE A 180 15.10 -16.27 -2.38
C PHE A 180 14.44 -15.93 -3.72
N ILE A 181 13.61 -14.89 -3.69
CA ILE A 181 12.99 -14.27 -4.87
C ILE A 181 13.10 -12.76 -4.76
N ILE A 182 13.44 -12.12 -5.88
CA ILE A 182 13.40 -10.66 -6.03
C ILE A 182 12.38 -10.32 -7.12
N PHE A 183 11.43 -9.45 -6.80
CA PHE A 183 10.54 -8.83 -7.76
C PHE A 183 11.02 -7.40 -8.02
N ASP A 184 11.55 -7.14 -9.22
CA ASP A 184 11.90 -5.81 -9.69
C ASP A 184 10.74 -5.28 -10.54
N GLU A 185 9.78 -4.72 -9.91
CA GLU A 185 8.45 -4.24 -10.25
C GLU A 185 7.33 -5.11 -9.63
N GLU A 186 6.15 -4.48 -9.54
CA GLU A 186 4.99 -5.09 -8.88
C GLU A 186 4.41 -6.25 -9.70
N PRO A 187 4.48 -7.49 -9.19
CA PRO A 187 3.98 -8.65 -9.92
C PRO A 187 2.45 -8.73 -9.91
N PRO A 188 1.82 -9.36 -10.92
CA PRO A 188 0.45 -9.81 -10.83
C PRO A 188 0.23 -10.72 -9.60
N ALA A 189 -0.93 -10.61 -8.94
CA ALA A 189 -1.22 -11.34 -7.70
C ALA A 189 -1.10 -12.86 -7.83
N GLU A 190 -1.48 -13.40 -8.98
CA GLU A 190 -1.36 -14.83 -9.30
C GLU A 190 0.10 -15.29 -9.40
N ILE A 191 0.98 -14.49 -10.02
CA ILE A 191 2.43 -14.77 -10.11
C ILE A 191 3.05 -14.67 -8.72
N TYR A 192 2.73 -13.60 -7.96
CA TYR A 192 3.20 -13.44 -6.58
C TYR A 192 2.87 -14.68 -5.74
N SER A 193 1.60 -15.09 -5.73
CA SER A 193 1.13 -16.24 -4.94
C SER A 193 1.82 -17.55 -5.33
N GLU A 194 2.02 -17.80 -6.63
CA GLU A 194 2.74 -18.97 -7.12
C GLU A 194 4.21 -18.94 -6.66
N CYS A 195 4.87 -17.80 -6.79
CA CYS A 195 6.27 -17.63 -6.39
C CYS A 195 6.49 -17.82 -4.90
N ILE A 196 5.64 -17.22 -4.04
CA ILE A 196 5.74 -17.40 -2.59
C ILE A 196 5.61 -18.86 -2.19
N SER A 197 4.82 -19.65 -2.93
CA SER A 197 4.70 -21.07 -2.68
C SER A 197 6.02 -21.86 -2.90
N ARG A 198 6.98 -21.30 -3.67
CA ARG A 198 8.32 -21.88 -3.93
C ARG A 198 9.31 -21.66 -2.80
N LEU A 199 9.03 -20.73 -1.90
CA LEU A 199 9.88 -20.40 -0.74
C LEU A 199 9.58 -21.25 0.50
N ARG A 200 8.97 -22.42 0.32
CA ARG A 200 8.63 -23.32 1.44
C ARG A 200 9.89 -23.93 2.03
N GLY A 201 9.99 -23.85 3.35
CA GLY A 201 10.95 -24.65 4.09
C GLY A 201 10.53 -26.13 4.18
N VAL A 202 11.49 -26.96 4.52
CA VAL A 202 11.23 -28.35 4.86
C VAL A 202 11.77 -28.57 6.27
N LYS A 203 10.89 -28.88 7.23
CA LYS A 203 11.23 -29.00 8.65
C LYS A 203 12.43 -29.93 8.85
N GLY A 204 13.47 -29.43 9.47
CA GLY A 204 14.72 -30.15 9.74
C GLY A 204 15.67 -30.32 8.53
N VAL A 205 15.27 -29.86 7.33
CA VAL A 205 16.07 -30.00 6.10
C VAL A 205 16.42 -28.66 5.47
N LYS A 206 15.42 -27.78 5.35
CA LYS A 206 15.56 -26.49 4.66
C LYS A 206 14.76 -25.42 5.39
N GLU A 207 15.41 -24.29 5.70
CA GLU A 207 14.74 -23.11 6.21
C GLU A 207 13.84 -22.49 5.11
N PRO A 208 12.74 -21.81 5.49
CA PRO A 208 11.92 -21.10 4.54
C PRO A 208 12.71 -19.98 3.84
N GLY A 209 12.52 -19.83 2.54
CA GLY A 209 13.16 -18.77 1.76
C GLY A 209 12.55 -17.39 2.00
N ILE A 210 13.17 -16.37 1.42
CA ILE A 210 12.80 -14.95 1.55
C ILE A 210 12.34 -14.35 0.22
N ALA A 211 11.53 -13.28 0.26
CA ALA A 211 11.20 -12.50 -0.92
C ALA A 211 11.39 -11.00 -0.68
N MET A 212 11.90 -10.34 -1.69
CA MET A 212 12.07 -8.89 -1.76
C MET A 212 11.29 -8.35 -2.95
N LEU A 213 10.55 -7.26 -2.73
CA LEU A 213 9.83 -6.55 -3.77
C LEU A 213 10.36 -5.12 -3.84
N ALA A 214 10.69 -4.65 -5.03
CA ALA A 214 11.21 -3.29 -5.25
C ALA A 214 10.41 -2.65 -6.39
N PHE A 215 9.47 -1.77 -6.08
CA PHE A 215 8.64 -1.13 -7.11
C PHE A 215 8.13 0.26 -6.71
N THR A 216 7.72 1.02 -7.72
CA THR A 216 6.96 2.26 -7.54
C THR A 216 5.48 1.92 -7.61
N PRO A 217 4.66 2.19 -6.57
CA PRO A 217 3.28 1.75 -6.51
C PRO A 217 2.35 2.60 -7.40
N LEU A 218 2.61 2.59 -8.72
CA LEU A 218 1.85 3.34 -9.73
C LEU A 218 0.46 2.74 -10.00
N LYS A 219 0.31 1.44 -9.78
CA LYS A 219 -0.97 0.74 -9.93
C LYS A 219 -1.93 0.97 -8.74
N GLY A 220 -1.50 1.79 -7.77
CA GLY A 220 -2.27 2.07 -6.56
C GLY A 220 -2.24 0.92 -5.55
N LEU A 221 -3.33 0.74 -4.81
CA LEU A 221 -3.46 -0.29 -3.77
C LEU A 221 -3.96 -1.60 -4.38
N THR A 222 -3.07 -2.33 -5.01
CA THR A 222 -3.35 -3.66 -5.57
C THR A 222 -3.40 -4.73 -4.46
N GLU A 223 -3.83 -5.96 -4.81
CA GLU A 223 -3.80 -7.08 -3.88
C GLU A 223 -2.40 -7.37 -3.33
N VAL A 224 -1.35 -7.18 -4.13
CA VAL A 224 0.03 -7.40 -3.70
C VAL A 224 0.47 -6.29 -2.76
N ALA A 225 0.24 -5.03 -3.13
CA ALA A 225 0.54 -3.88 -2.27
C ALA A 225 -0.18 -3.97 -0.92
N LEU A 226 -1.47 -4.32 -0.89
CA LEU A 226 -2.27 -4.47 0.33
C LEU A 226 -1.78 -5.58 1.26
N LYS A 227 -1.04 -6.58 0.75
CA LYS A 227 -0.41 -7.59 1.63
C LYS A 227 0.70 -7.01 2.51
N PHE A 228 1.25 -5.87 2.15
CA PHE A 228 2.34 -5.19 2.86
C PHE A 228 1.90 -3.88 3.51
N LEU A 229 0.85 -3.26 2.99
CA LEU A 229 0.37 -1.94 3.37
C LEU A 229 -1.00 -2.06 4.06
N PRO A 230 -1.05 -2.32 5.36
CA PRO A 230 -2.30 -2.37 6.10
C PRO A 230 -3.03 -1.02 5.97
N ASN A 231 -4.32 -1.09 5.65
CA ASN A 231 -5.15 0.10 5.40
C ASN A 231 -4.57 1.03 4.32
N GLY A 232 -3.79 0.49 3.38
CA GLY A 232 -3.16 1.24 2.29
C GLY A 232 -2.01 2.16 2.70
N ARG A 233 -1.46 2.03 3.90
CA ARG A 233 -0.33 2.83 4.42
C ARG A 233 0.88 1.97 4.74
N PHE A 234 2.07 2.56 4.58
CA PHE A 234 3.28 1.95 5.11
C PHE A 234 3.21 1.91 6.65
N PRO A 235 3.49 0.74 7.27
CA PRO A 235 3.53 0.66 8.72
C PRO A 235 4.57 1.62 9.31
N PRO A 236 4.32 2.27 10.45
CA PRO A 236 5.22 3.28 11.02
C PRO A 236 6.63 2.75 11.33
N ASP A 237 6.74 1.53 11.81
CA ASP A 237 8.00 0.82 12.08
C ASP A 237 8.42 -0.13 10.94
N GLY A 238 7.64 -0.17 9.86
CA GLY A 238 7.81 -1.05 8.73
C GLY A 238 7.20 -2.44 8.90
N THR A 239 6.92 -2.90 10.11
CA THR A 239 6.40 -4.25 10.37
C THR A 239 4.89 -4.29 10.19
N HIS A 240 4.38 -5.28 9.44
CA HIS A 240 2.95 -5.46 9.29
C HIS A 240 2.31 -5.90 10.63
N PRO A 241 1.28 -5.21 11.14
CA PRO A 241 0.74 -5.44 12.48
C PRO A 241 0.17 -6.85 12.70
N GLU A 242 -0.39 -7.46 11.65
CA GLU A 242 -1.00 -8.79 11.72
C GLU A 242 -0.10 -9.92 11.15
N HIS A 243 0.95 -9.55 10.40
CA HIS A 243 1.82 -10.48 9.69
C HIS A 243 3.28 -10.12 9.94
N SER A 244 3.82 -10.52 11.08
CA SER A 244 5.18 -10.17 11.53
C SER A 244 6.30 -10.61 10.57
N GLU A 245 6.03 -11.56 9.65
CA GLU A 245 6.97 -11.95 8.60
C GLU A 245 7.06 -10.95 7.45
N ARG A 246 6.21 -9.90 7.42
CA ARG A 246 6.16 -8.86 6.37
C ARG A 246 6.66 -7.53 6.87
N PHE A 247 7.45 -6.90 6.02
CA PHE A 247 8.00 -5.56 6.25
C PHE A 247 7.82 -4.70 5.01
N ALA A 248 7.50 -3.42 5.17
CA ALA A 248 7.41 -2.47 4.07
C ALA A 248 7.98 -1.12 4.48
N ILE A 249 8.78 -0.52 3.61
CA ILE A 249 9.31 0.82 3.79
C ILE A 249 9.28 1.58 2.46
N ALA A 250 8.98 2.89 2.51
CA ALA A 250 9.03 3.75 1.34
C ALA A 250 10.30 4.60 1.31
N VAL A 251 10.98 4.63 0.18
CA VAL A 251 12.12 5.51 -0.10
C VAL A 251 11.66 6.66 -0.98
N SER A 252 11.69 7.87 -0.43
CA SER A 252 11.37 9.10 -1.15
C SER A 252 12.60 9.69 -1.86
N TRP A 253 12.40 10.72 -2.64
CA TRP A 253 13.51 11.52 -3.18
C TRP A 253 14.34 12.23 -2.12
N ASP A 254 13.78 12.49 -0.93
CA ASP A 254 14.53 13.04 0.20
C ASP A 254 15.52 12.03 0.80
N ASP A 255 15.25 10.72 0.59
CA ASP A 255 16.14 9.62 0.98
C ASP A 255 17.14 9.26 -0.12
N ALA A 256 17.20 10.01 -1.22
CA ALA A 256 18.01 9.76 -2.41
C ALA A 256 18.97 10.93 -2.69
N PRO A 257 20.01 11.11 -1.86
CA PRO A 257 20.92 12.27 -1.95
C PRO A 257 21.73 12.35 -3.25
N HIS A 258 21.69 11.32 -4.07
CA HIS A 258 22.30 11.32 -5.42
C HIS A 258 21.44 12.04 -6.47
N LEU A 259 20.16 12.34 -6.16
CA LEU A 259 19.30 13.15 -7.02
C LEU A 259 19.52 14.63 -6.68
N THR A 260 19.93 15.41 -7.66
CA THR A 260 20.04 16.87 -7.49
C THR A 260 18.67 17.54 -7.51
N GLU A 261 18.54 18.73 -6.94
CA GLU A 261 17.29 19.49 -6.99
C GLU A 261 16.87 19.83 -8.43
N GLU A 262 17.83 19.99 -9.34
CA GLU A 262 17.57 20.20 -10.76
C GLU A 262 16.98 18.95 -11.42
N ASP A 263 17.53 17.76 -11.12
CA ASP A 263 16.98 16.49 -11.59
C ASP A 263 15.53 16.29 -11.08
N LYS A 264 15.29 16.54 -9.79
CA LYS A 264 13.98 16.46 -9.18
C LYS A 264 12.97 17.41 -9.83
N ALA A 265 13.35 18.67 -10.03
CA ALA A 265 12.48 19.67 -10.67
C ALA A 265 12.13 19.28 -12.12
N THR A 266 13.11 18.81 -12.88
CA THR A 266 12.92 18.36 -14.27
C THR A 266 11.98 17.16 -14.33
N MET A 267 12.20 16.15 -13.50
CA MET A 267 11.37 14.94 -13.49
C MET A 267 9.93 15.21 -13.04
N ILE A 268 9.72 16.06 -12.00
CA ILE A 268 8.38 16.33 -11.48
C ILE A 268 7.50 17.10 -12.47
N ALA A 269 8.12 17.93 -13.32
CA ALA A 269 7.41 18.67 -14.36
C ALA A 269 6.76 17.74 -15.39
N GLU A 270 7.40 16.60 -15.68
CA GLU A 270 6.92 15.62 -16.65
C GLU A 270 5.89 14.62 -16.06
N TYR A 271 5.72 14.59 -14.72
CA TYR A 271 4.83 13.60 -14.11
C TYR A 271 3.37 14.05 -14.05
N PRO A 272 2.43 13.19 -14.44
CA PRO A 272 1.00 13.42 -14.21
C PRO A 272 0.72 13.71 -12.73
N PRO A 273 -0.15 14.69 -12.41
CA PRO A 273 -0.43 15.07 -11.02
C PRO A 273 -0.80 13.91 -10.10
N ASN A 274 -1.61 12.98 -10.59
CA ASN A 274 -2.06 11.79 -9.85
C ASN A 274 -0.96 10.75 -9.59
N GLU A 275 0.19 10.84 -10.25
CA GLU A 275 1.31 9.92 -10.06
C GLU A 275 2.48 10.54 -9.30
N ARG A 276 2.46 11.86 -9.05
CA ARG A 276 3.59 12.58 -8.45
C ARG A 276 3.98 12.01 -7.10
N ASP A 277 3.05 11.75 -6.21
CA ASP A 277 3.35 11.18 -4.89
C ASP A 277 3.94 9.76 -4.98
N ALA A 278 3.44 8.94 -5.89
CA ALA A 278 4.01 7.62 -6.11
C ALA A 278 5.44 7.69 -6.67
N ARG A 279 5.65 8.59 -7.65
CA ARG A 279 6.94 8.75 -8.32
C ARG A 279 7.99 9.49 -7.52
N THR A 280 7.61 10.28 -6.53
CA THR A 280 8.53 11.07 -5.68
C THR A 280 8.68 10.51 -4.27
N LYS A 281 7.58 10.10 -3.63
CA LYS A 281 7.53 9.65 -2.24
C LYS A 281 7.35 8.13 -2.09
N GLY A 282 7.00 7.42 -3.17
CA GLY A 282 6.66 5.99 -3.12
C GLY A 282 5.31 5.70 -2.46
N ILE A 283 4.47 6.71 -2.29
CA ILE A 283 3.10 6.55 -1.79
C ILE A 283 2.23 6.00 -2.93
N PRO A 284 1.39 4.97 -2.69
CA PRO A 284 0.56 4.41 -3.74
C PRO A 284 -0.23 5.49 -4.50
N ALA A 285 -0.12 5.48 -5.84
CA ALA A 285 -0.85 6.41 -6.68
C ALA A 285 -2.37 6.28 -6.43
N LEU A 286 -3.11 7.35 -6.72
CA LEU A 286 -4.56 7.29 -6.81
C LEU A 286 -4.91 6.45 -8.04
N GLY A 287 -4.84 5.12 -7.88
CA GLY A 287 -4.91 4.16 -8.98
C GLY A 287 -6.27 4.11 -9.65
N SER A 288 -6.31 3.63 -10.90
CA SER A 288 -7.53 3.23 -11.59
C SER A 288 -8.28 2.19 -10.76
N GLY A 289 -9.59 2.39 -10.59
CA GLY A 289 -10.45 1.48 -9.84
C GLY A 289 -10.84 1.91 -8.43
N ARG A 290 -10.30 3.01 -7.88
CA ARG A 290 -10.85 3.61 -6.66
C ARG A 290 -12.22 4.22 -6.93
N VAL A 291 -13.12 4.04 -5.97
CA VAL A 291 -14.46 4.63 -6.03
C VAL A 291 -14.38 6.15 -5.90
N TYR A 292 -13.54 6.63 -4.98
CA TYR A 292 -13.28 8.04 -4.75
C TYR A 292 -11.81 8.37 -5.07
N PRO A 293 -11.48 8.78 -6.31
CA PRO A 293 -10.11 9.11 -6.71
C PRO A 293 -9.71 10.54 -6.30
N LEU A 294 -9.91 10.85 -5.03
CA LEU A 294 -9.57 12.15 -4.41
C LEU A 294 -8.41 11.99 -3.43
N SER A 295 -7.59 13.04 -3.27
CA SER A 295 -6.56 13.09 -2.25
C SER A 295 -7.20 13.30 -0.86
N GLU A 296 -6.63 12.69 0.17
CA GLU A 296 -7.06 12.93 1.55
C GLU A 296 -6.84 14.40 1.97
N ASP A 297 -5.76 15.02 1.49
CA ASP A 297 -5.47 16.43 1.77
C ASP A 297 -6.54 17.37 1.21
N ASP A 298 -7.20 16.99 0.11
CA ASP A 298 -8.26 17.81 -0.50
C ASP A 298 -9.59 17.70 0.26
N ILE A 299 -9.85 16.59 0.92
CA ILE A 299 -11.12 16.31 1.61
C ILE A 299 -11.06 16.52 3.11
N THR A 300 -9.86 16.57 3.71
CA THR A 300 -9.71 16.67 5.16
C THR A 300 -9.58 18.10 5.66
N VAL A 301 -10.03 18.32 6.90
CA VAL A 301 -9.83 19.54 7.67
C VAL A 301 -9.36 19.20 9.07
N ARG A 302 -8.67 20.13 9.71
CA ARG A 302 -8.33 20.00 11.13
C ARG A 302 -9.60 19.96 11.98
N PRO A 303 -9.70 19.08 12.96
CA PRO A 303 -10.83 19.05 13.89
C PRO A 303 -11.02 20.39 14.57
N PHE A 304 -12.27 20.79 14.70
CA PHE A 304 -12.71 21.95 15.48
C PHE A 304 -13.96 21.59 16.26
N GLU A 305 -14.32 22.37 17.24
CA GLU A 305 -15.53 22.17 18.02
C GLU A 305 -16.75 22.54 17.16
N ILE A 306 -17.66 21.55 16.96
CA ILE A 306 -18.87 21.77 16.17
C ILE A 306 -19.82 22.67 16.96
N PRO A 307 -20.20 23.85 16.46
CA PRO A 307 -21.14 24.76 17.14
C PRO A 307 -22.49 24.10 17.40
N GLU A 308 -23.11 24.39 18.53
CA GLU A 308 -24.40 23.79 18.95
C GLU A 308 -25.53 24.03 17.96
N TYR A 309 -25.50 25.18 17.26
CA TYR A 309 -26.50 25.54 16.26
C TYR A 309 -26.35 24.84 14.91
N PHE A 310 -25.26 24.03 14.69
CA PHE A 310 -25.13 23.26 13.49
C PHE A 310 -26.12 22.08 13.53
N PRO A 311 -27.00 21.89 12.53
CA PRO A 311 -27.79 20.68 12.39
C PRO A 311 -26.90 19.45 12.31
N ARG A 312 -27.23 18.41 13.07
CA ARG A 312 -26.45 17.17 13.19
C ARG A 312 -27.35 15.95 13.02
N ALA A 313 -26.76 14.89 12.50
CA ALA A 313 -27.36 13.57 12.45
C ALA A 313 -26.24 12.52 12.44
N PHE A 314 -26.61 11.25 12.60
CA PHE A 314 -25.66 10.17 12.44
C PHE A 314 -26.14 9.15 11.42
N GLY A 315 -25.18 8.39 10.84
CA GLY A 315 -25.45 7.20 10.04
C GLY A 315 -25.17 5.94 10.83
N LEU A 316 -25.77 4.82 10.43
CA LEU A 316 -25.61 3.52 11.08
C LEU A 316 -25.69 2.38 10.07
N ASP A 317 -24.64 1.58 10.05
CA ASP A 317 -24.59 0.30 9.35
C ASP A 317 -24.54 -0.86 10.36
N PHE A 318 -25.43 -1.84 10.20
CA PHE A 318 -25.56 -2.93 11.14
C PHE A 318 -24.74 -4.15 10.73
N GLY A 319 -23.90 -4.66 11.60
CA GLY A 319 -23.20 -5.92 11.36
C GLY A 319 -22.71 -6.59 12.63
N TRP A 320 -22.73 -7.92 12.68
CA TRP A 320 -22.15 -8.66 13.81
C TRP A 320 -20.62 -8.50 13.85
N ASN A 321 -19.98 -8.58 12.68
CA ASN A 321 -18.51 -8.44 12.59
C ASN A 321 -18.09 -6.99 12.72
N ASN A 322 -18.87 -6.05 12.17
CA ASN A 322 -18.64 -4.61 12.24
C ASN A 322 -19.99 -3.91 12.26
N THR A 323 -20.31 -3.22 13.34
CA THR A 323 -21.33 -2.17 13.37
C THR A 323 -20.61 -0.84 13.26
N ALA A 324 -21.00 -0.01 12.31
CA ALA A 324 -20.37 1.27 12.03
C ALA A 324 -21.36 2.43 12.20
N ALA A 325 -20.90 3.54 12.80
CA ALA A 325 -21.66 4.77 12.88
C ALA A 325 -20.78 5.98 12.58
N LEU A 326 -21.34 7.00 11.93
CA LEU A 326 -20.66 8.18 11.48
C LEU A 326 -21.52 9.40 11.75
N TRP A 327 -20.94 10.45 12.34
CA TRP A 327 -21.65 11.69 12.69
C TRP A 327 -21.29 12.80 11.73
N MET A 328 -22.31 13.52 11.31
CA MET A 328 -22.18 14.65 10.38
C MET A 328 -22.91 15.88 10.94
N ALA A 329 -22.31 17.05 10.76
CA ALA A 329 -22.87 18.35 11.05
C ALA A 329 -22.80 19.24 9.82
N GLN A 330 -23.74 20.17 9.66
CA GLN A 330 -23.74 21.13 8.56
C GLN A 330 -23.65 22.56 9.07
N ASP A 331 -22.77 23.35 8.49
CA ASP A 331 -22.75 24.79 8.67
C ASP A 331 -23.94 25.42 7.94
N PRO A 332 -24.91 26.00 8.64
CA PRO A 332 -26.11 26.59 7.99
C PRO A 332 -25.79 27.76 7.09
N THR A 333 -24.62 28.42 7.27
CA THR A 333 -24.21 29.57 6.46
C THR A 333 -23.57 29.18 5.16
N THR A 334 -22.61 28.25 5.21
CA THR A 334 -21.83 27.81 4.03
C THR A 334 -22.41 26.58 3.36
N GLN A 335 -23.33 25.90 4.04
CA GLN A 335 -23.90 24.60 3.65
C GLN A 335 -22.86 23.45 3.59
N VAL A 336 -21.63 23.69 4.04
CA VAL A 336 -20.59 22.66 4.11
C VAL A 336 -20.92 21.66 5.21
N LYS A 337 -20.88 20.39 4.86
CA LYS A 337 -21.06 19.27 5.78
C LYS A 337 -19.70 18.82 6.33
N TYR A 338 -19.66 18.46 7.61
CA TYR A 338 -18.44 17.99 8.28
C TYR A 338 -18.67 16.63 8.91
N LEU A 339 -17.92 15.61 8.51
CA LEU A 339 -17.82 14.38 9.27
C LEU A 339 -16.90 14.64 10.47
N TYR A 340 -17.43 14.51 11.69
CA TYR A 340 -16.72 14.94 12.89
C TYR A 340 -16.49 13.85 13.94
N ALA A 341 -17.20 12.72 13.84
CA ALA A 341 -17.00 11.58 14.73
C ALA A 341 -17.29 10.26 14.01
N GLU A 342 -16.62 9.22 14.46
CA GLU A 342 -16.77 7.85 13.94
C GLU A 342 -16.85 6.84 15.07
N TYR A 343 -17.46 5.71 14.78
CA TYR A 343 -17.50 4.54 15.66
C TYR A 343 -17.54 3.30 14.78
N LYS A 344 -16.73 2.30 15.13
CA LYS A 344 -16.78 0.99 14.49
C LYS A 344 -16.33 -0.06 15.48
N LYS A 345 -17.18 -1.07 15.70
CA LYS A 345 -16.89 -2.17 16.62
C LYS A 345 -17.64 -3.40 16.17
N GLY A 346 -17.04 -4.54 16.34
CA GLY A 346 -17.68 -5.82 16.05
C GLY A 346 -17.71 -6.78 17.24
N LYS A 347 -18.51 -7.84 17.12
CA LYS A 347 -18.60 -8.96 18.08
C LYS A 347 -18.98 -8.53 19.52
N VAL A 348 -19.79 -7.50 19.63
CA VAL A 348 -20.38 -7.04 20.88
C VAL A 348 -21.91 -6.99 20.77
N GLN A 349 -22.60 -6.91 21.91
CA GLN A 349 -24.06 -6.86 21.94
C GLN A 349 -24.61 -5.57 21.35
N ASP A 350 -25.77 -5.66 20.70
CA ASP A 350 -26.45 -4.49 20.10
C ASP A 350 -26.66 -3.35 21.10
N SER A 351 -26.91 -3.66 22.37
CA SER A 351 -27.04 -2.67 23.45
C SER A 351 -25.77 -1.87 23.74
N GLU A 352 -24.58 -2.45 23.53
CA GLU A 352 -23.32 -1.73 23.67
C GLU A 352 -23.14 -0.70 22.56
N HIS A 353 -23.55 -1.06 21.33
CA HIS A 353 -23.54 -0.12 20.20
C HIS A 353 -24.48 1.06 20.47
N VAL A 354 -25.71 0.77 20.92
CA VAL A 354 -26.71 1.80 21.25
C VAL A 354 -26.19 2.72 22.36
N PHE A 355 -25.61 2.15 23.41
CA PHE A 355 -25.00 2.94 24.47
C PHE A 355 -23.89 3.87 23.94
N ALA A 356 -22.97 3.35 23.14
CA ALA A 356 -21.88 4.13 22.54
C ALA A 356 -22.37 5.25 21.62
N ILE A 357 -23.46 5.01 20.88
CA ILE A 357 -24.08 6.00 20.01
C ILE A 357 -24.72 7.12 20.85
N LYS A 358 -25.50 6.78 21.86
CA LYS A 358 -26.16 7.74 22.75
C LYS A 358 -25.20 8.67 23.51
N GLN A 359 -24.00 8.19 23.81
CA GLN A 359 -22.96 9.01 24.46
C GLN A 359 -22.50 10.20 23.59
N ARG A 360 -22.83 10.22 22.31
CA ARG A 360 -22.50 11.31 21.37
C ARG A 360 -23.66 12.26 21.07
N GLY A 361 -24.77 12.07 21.77
CA GLY A 361 -25.99 12.85 21.65
C GLY A 361 -27.21 11.94 21.50
N ASP A 362 -27.96 11.74 22.58
CA ASP A 362 -29.16 10.87 22.63
C ASP A 362 -30.36 11.47 21.90
N TRP A 363 -30.30 12.77 21.60
CA TRP A 363 -31.29 13.54 20.83
C TRP A 363 -31.08 13.46 19.30
N LEU A 364 -29.95 12.91 18.84
CA LEU A 364 -29.64 12.83 17.41
C LEU A 364 -30.47 11.78 16.73
N ALA A 365 -31.04 12.12 15.57
CA ALA A 365 -31.65 11.17 14.67
C ALA A 365 -30.61 10.50 13.77
N GLY A 366 -30.87 9.26 13.39
CA GLY A 366 -29.93 8.45 12.61
C GLY A 366 -30.51 7.89 11.31
N ALA A 367 -29.71 7.93 10.24
CA ALA A 367 -29.97 7.23 8.99
C ALA A 367 -29.38 5.81 9.08
N ALA A 368 -30.21 4.79 8.95
CA ALA A 368 -29.78 3.41 9.06
C ALA A 368 -29.83 2.67 7.70
N ASP A 369 -29.09 1.55 7.62
CA ASP A 369 -29.18 0.63 6.49
C ASP A 369 -30.65 0.35 6.14
N PRO A 370 -31.07 0.62 4.89
CA PRO A 370 -32.46 0.44 4.44
C PRO A 370 -32.92 -1.02 4.47
N SER A 371 -32.02 -1.99 4.48
CA SER A 371 -32.35 -3.40 4.70
C SER A 371 -32.76 -3.68 6.14
N GLY A 372 -32.59 -2.70 7.04
CA GLY A 372 -32.87 -2.83 8.47
C GLY A 372 -31.90 -3.76 9.21
N GLY A 373 -30.73 -4.06 8.61
CA GLY A 373 -29.70 -4.92 9.21
C GLY A 373 -30.08 -6.41 9.32
N GLY A 374 -31.09 -6.85 8.56
CA GLY A 374 -31.59 -8.22 8.57
C GLY A 374 -32.46 -8.56 9.80
N ARG A 375 -32.97 -9.78 9.82
CA ARG A 375 -33.78 -10.29 10.94
C ARG A 375 -32.89 -10.90 12.04
N ARG A 376 -33.25 -10.64 13.28
CA ARG A 376 -32.67 -11.26 14.46
C ARG A 376 -33.26 -12.69 14.67
N ASP A 377 -32.68 -13.42 15.60
CA ASP A 377 -33.16 -14.77 15.99
C ASP A 377 -34.60 -14.76 16.49
N ASP A 378 -35.08 -13.62 17.04
CA ASP A 378 -36.46 -13.41 17.49
C ASP A 378 -37.42 -13.03 16.33
N GLY A 379 -36.94 -12.96 15.08
CA GLY A 379 -37.68 -12.65 13.88
C GLY A 379 -37.95 -11.16 13.65
N LYS A 380 -37.54 -10.27 14.53
CA LYS A 380 -37.68 -8.82 14.41
C LYS A 380 -36.52 -8.24 13.57
N MET A 381 -36.79 -7.11 12.90
CA MET A 381 -35.74 -6.35 12.23
C MET A 381 -34.80 -5.70 13.26
N ARG A 382 -33.51 -5.67 12.97
CA ARG A 382 -32.53 -5.10 13.88
C ARG A 382 -32.76 -3.61 14.10
N ILE A 383 -33.17 -2.86 13.08
CA ILE A 383 -33.51 -1.44 13.22
C ILE A 383 -34.62 -1.22 14.28
N ASP A 384 -35.65 -2.09 14.32
CA ASP A 384 -36.74 -1.96 15.29
C ASP A 384 -36.25 -2.26 16.72
N TYR A 385 -35.29 -3.16 16.84
CA TYR A 385 -34.67 -3.42 18.13
C TYR A 385 -33.85 -2.23 18.64
N TYR A 386 -33.04 -1.61 17.78
CA TYR A 386 -32.30 -0.39 18.14
C TYR A 386 -33.23 0.77 18.48
N ARG A 387 -34.37 0.92 17.77
CA ARG A 387 -35.44 1.87 18.13
C ARG A 387 -36.02 1.58 19.51
N SER A 388 -36.25 0.30 19.83
CA SER A 388 -36.79 -0.10 21.16
C SER A 388 -35.81 0.20 22.30
N LEU A 389 -34.51 0.31 22.01
CA LEU A 389 -33.47 0.77 22.92
C LEU A 389 -33.34 2.30 23.00
N GLY A 390 -34.17 3.03 22.24
CA GLY A 390 -34.33 4.47 22.28
C GLY A 390 -33.43 5.25 21.33
N LEU A 391 -33.05 4.69 20.19
CA LEU A 391 -32.47 5.45 19.06
C LEU A 391 -33.59 5.89 18.11
N ASP A 392 -33.53 7.14 17.68
CA ASP A 392 -34.40 7.69 16.64
C ASP A 392 -33.78 7.39 15.26
N LEU A 393 -34.27 6.32 14.58
CA LEU A 393 -33.68 5.81 13.36
C LEU A 393 -34.63 5.87 12.17
N TYR A 394 -34.14 6.27 11.03
CA TYR A 394 -34.84 6.31 9.74
C TYR A 394 -34.10 5.49 8.69
N PRO A 395 -34.78 4.77 7.80
CA PRO A 395 -34.11 4.04 6.74
C PRO A 395 -33.53 5.03 5.70
N GLY A 396 -32.23 4.88 5.39
CA GLY A 396 -31.58 5.58 4.28
C GLY A 396 -32.04 5.05 2.91
N HIS A 397 -31.52 5.62 1.82
CA HIS A 397 -31.81 5.12 0.48
C HIS A 397 -30.80 4.07 0.04
N ASN A 398 -31.27 3.07 -0.71
CA ASN A 398 -30.48 1.90 -1.13
C ASN A 398 -29.77 2.07 -2.49
N GLY A 399 -29.77 3.23 -3.10
CA GLY A 399 -29.16 3.47 -4.40
C GLY A 399 -27.64 3.56 -4.34
N ILE A 400 -26.91 2.44 -4.47
CA ILE A 400 -25.45 2.39 -4.30
C ILE A 400 -24.75 3.36 -5.26
N ILE A 401 -25.00 3.26 -6.57
CA ILE A 401 -24.32 4.07 -7.58
C ILE A 401 -24.68 5.56 -7.44
N ALA A 402 -25.96 5.87 -7.21
CA ALA A 402 -26.41 7.25 -7.00
C ALA A 402 -25.76 7.85 -5.71
N GLY A 403 -25.74 7.07 -4.64
CA GLY A 403 -25.11 7.48 -3.38
C GLY A 403 -23.60 7.69 -3.51
N ILE A 404 -22.90 6.82 -4.23
CA ILE A 404 -21.48 7.01 -4.55
C ILE A 404 -21.26 8.32 -5.33
N GLY A 405 -22.10 8.58 -6.33
CA GLY A 405 -22.04 9.83 -7.12
C GLY A 405 -22.26 11.06 -6.26
N GLN A 406 -23.21 11.04 -5.33
CA GLN A 406 -23.45 12.14 -4.39
C GLN A 406 -22.25 12.39 -3.47
N VAL A 407 -21.72 11.34 -2.82
CA VAL A 407 -20.53 11.45 -1.96
C VAL A 407 -19.35 12.02 -2.75
N TYR A 408 -19.10 11.51 -3.97
CA TYR A 408 -18.01 12.02 -4.81
C TYR A 408 -18.18 13.51 -5.14
N ASN A 409 -19.38 13.92 -5.53
CA ASN A 409 -19.66 15.32 -5.85
C ASN A 409 -19.48 16.24 -4.64
N ASP A 410 -19.98 15.84 -3.47
CA ASP A 410 -19.88 16.63 -2.26
C ASP A 410 -18.42 16.75 -1.77
N LEU A 411 -17.64 15.66 -1.83
CA LEU A 411 -16.21 15.67 -1.49
C LEU A 411 -15.39 16.50 -2.49
N SER A 412 -15.60 16.30 -3.80
CA SER A 412 -14.83 16.97 -4.85
C SER A 412 -15.12 18.48 -4.96
N SER A 413 -16.35 18.88 -4.67
CA SER A 413 -16.74 20.30 -4.61
C SER A 413 -16.38 20.99 -3.29
N GLY A 414 -15.92 20.25 -2.28
CA GLY A 414 -15.63 20.76 -0.95
C GLY A 414 -16.86 20.98 -0.07
N MET A 415 -18.05 20.57 -0.50
CA MET A 415 -19.29 20.63 0.27
C MET A 415 -19.38 19.57 1.37
N LEU A 416 -18.52 18.57 1.33
CA LEU A 416 -18.31 17.60 2.39
C LEU A 416 -16.84 17.58 2.78
N LYS A 417 -16.56 17.76 4.05
CA LYS A 417 -15.21 17.71 4.64
C LYS A 417 -15.16 16.66 5.74
N VAL A 418 -13.99 16.08 5.91
CA VAL A 418 -13.73 15.00 6.88
C VAL A 418 -12.73 15.50 7.91
N PHE A 419 -13.01 15.34 9.20
CA PHE A 419 -12.02 15.65 10.22
C PHE A 419 -10.81 14.70 10.10
N SER A 420 -9.61 15.26 10.12
CA SER A 420 -8.36 14.51 9.89
C SER A 420 -8.04 13.44 10.95
N ASN A 421 -8.75 13.41 12.06
CA ASN A 421 -8.67 12.39 13.12
C ASN A 421 -9.63 11.22 12.94
N LEU A 422 -10.45 11.18 11.90
CA LEU A 422 -11.32 10.05 11.57
C LEU A 422 -10.52 8.97 10.82
N HIS A 423 -9.70 8.25 11.55
CA HIS A 423 -8.73 7.33 10.97
C HIS A 423 -9.40 6.09 10.36
N MET A 424 -10.45 5.54 10.98
CA MET A 424 -11.16 4.37 10.45
C MET A 424 -11.87 4.68 9.14
N PHE A 425 -12.51 5.85 9.04
CA PHE A 425 -13.14 6.32 7.80
C PHE A 425 -12.09 6.52 6.69
N LEU A 426 -10.98 7.19 7.02
CA LEU A 426 -9.92 7.44 6.04
C LEU A 426 -9.23 6.15 5.59
N ASP A 427 -9.15 5.14 6.46
CA ASP A 427 -8.62 3.82 6.10
C ASP A 427 -9.53 3.12 5.09
N GLU A 428 -10.86 3.11 5.31
CA GLU A 428 -11.81 2.58 4.33
C GLU A 428 -11.79 3.39 3.03
N PHE A 429 -11.76 4.72 3.10
CA PHE A 429 -11.72 5.62 1.95
C PHE A 429 -10.54 5.33 1.01
N ARG A 430 -9.36 4.96 1.54
CA ARG A 430 -8.17 4.63 0.74
C ARG A 430 -8.33 3.36 -0.06
N ILE A 431 -8.95 2.35 0.53
CA ILE A 431 -9.03 1.01 -0.07
C ILE A 431 -10.31 0.77 -0.87
N TYR A 432 -11.30 1.67 -0.77
CA TYR A 432 -12.60 1.51 -1.43
C TYR A 432 -12.47 1.55 -2.94
N ARG A 433 -12.81 0.43 -3.59
CA ARG A 433 -12.56 0.22 -5.03
C ARG A 433 -13.67 -0.55 -5.71
N TYR A 434 -13.75 -0.36 -7.02
CA TYR A 434 -14.56 -1.20 -7.90
C TYR A 434 -13.94 -2.59 -8.06
N ASP A 435 -14.76 -3.56 -8.44
CA ASP A 435 -14.31 -4.91 -8.78
C ASP A 435 -13.41 -4.87 -10.03
N ALA A 436 -12.27 -5.57 -9.98
CA ALA A 436 -11.31 -5.56 -11.07
C ALA A 436 -11.84 -6.20 -12.37
N LYS A 437 -12.85 -7.08 -12.26
CA LYS A 437 -13.48 -7.77 -13.42
C LYS A 437 -14.76 -7.09 -13.88
N ASP A 438 -15.43 -6.33 -13.01
CA ASP A 438 -16.67 -5.63 -13.31
C ASP A 438 -16.63 -4.21 -12.72
N PRO A 439 -16.18 -3.20 -13.50
CA PRO A 439 -16.04 -1.82 -13.03
C PRO A 439 -17.35 -1.15 -12.60
N ASN A 440 -18.50 -1.79 -12.83
CA ASN A 440 -19.80 -1.29 -12.39
C ASN A 440 -20.21 -1.83 -11.01
N LYS A 441 -19.38 -2.67 -10.41
CA LYS A 441 -19.61 -3.23 -9.08
C LYS A 441 -18.52 -2.86 -8.11
N ILE A 442 -18.89 -2.71 -6.86
CA ILE A 442 -17.94 -2.55 -5.75
C ILE A 442 -17.27 -3.90 -5.50
N ALA A 443 -15.96 -3.89 -5.26
CA ALA A 443 -15.20 -5.10 -4.94
C ALA A 443 -15.74 -5.75 -3.67
N ARG A 444 -15.89 -7.09 -3.70
CA ARG A 444 -16.36 -7.85 -2.53
C ARG A 444 -15.24 -7.97 -1.50
N ASN A 445 -15.63 -8.22 -0.25
CA ASN A 445 -14.73 -8.49 0.88
C ASN A 445 -13.74 -7.34 1.18
N GLN A 446 -14.15 -6.12 0.95
CA GLN A 446 -13.44 -4.95 1.47
C GLN A 446 -14.16 -4.38 2.69
N ASP A 447 -13.44 -3.60 3.44
CA ASP A 447 -13.98 -2.90 4.61
C ASP A 447 -14.55 -1.56 4.14
N ASP A 448 -15.87 -1.43 4.08
CA ASP A 448 -16.59 -0.27 3.51
C ASP A 448 -17.80 0.19 4.35
N HIS A 449 -17.86 -0.27 5.59
CA HIS A 449 -19.01 -0.04 6.48
C HIS A 449 -19.24 1.43 6.81
N LEU A 450 -18.19 2.24 7.04
CA LEU A 450 -18.31 3.68 7.29
C LEU A 450 -18.66 4.45 6.01
N LEU A 451 -18.22 3.97 4.85
CA LEU A 451 -18.59 4.56 3.57
C LEU A 451 -20.05 4.27 3.20
N ASP A 452 -20.55 3.09 3.50
CA ASP A 452 -21.95 2.74 3.39
C ASP A 452 -22.79 3.58 4.35
N THR A 453 -22.35 3.71 5.59
CA THR A 453 -22.94 4.60 6.60
C THR A 453 -23.05 6.04 6.10
N LEU A 454 -22.00 6.56 5.45
CA LEU A 454 -22.01 7.89 4.86
C LEU A 454 -23.06 8.05 3.77
N ARG A 455 -23.19 7.04 2.90
CA ARG A 455 -24.20 7.04 1.83
C ARG A 455 -25.62 7.09 2.39
N TYR A 456 -25.91 6.28 3.42
CA TYR A 456 -27.23 6.30 4.08
C TYR A 456 -27.47 7.66 4.73
N LEU A 457 -26.50 8.21 5.43
CA LEU A 457 -26.63 9.49 6.11
C LEU A 457 -26.89 10.64 5.13
N LEU A 458 -26.07 10.77 4.08
CA LEU A 458 -26.24 11.81 3.07
C LEU A 458 -27.60 11.75 2.38
N SER A 459 -28.16 10.55 2.17
CA SER A 459 -29.40 10.37 1.43
C SER A 459 -30.63 10.99 2.08
N ILE A 460 -30.61 11.20 3.41
CA ILE A 460 -31.76 11.74 4.17
C ILE A 460 -31.32 12.79 5.21
N PHE A 461 -30.09 13.26 5.17
CA PHE A 461 -29.54 14.18 6.18
C PHE A 461 -30.40 15.42 6.39
N GLU A 462 -30.81 16.08 5.33
CA GLU A 462 -31.63 17.30 5.39
C GLU A 462 -33.01 17.06 6.06
N MET A 463 -33.50 15.82 6.04
CA MET A 463 -34.79 15.46 6.66
C MET A 463 -34.69 15.22 8.15
N ILE A 464 -33.55 14.67 8.60
CA ILE A 464 -33.41 14.15 9.98
C ILE A 464 -32.49 14.99 10.84
N SER A 465 -31.68 15.89 10.26
CA SER A 465 -30.73 16.68 11.02
C SER A 465 -31.44 17.74 11.86
N LYS A 466 -31.03 17.87 13.11
CA LYS A 466 -31.55 18.85 14.09
C LYS A 466 -30.40 19.58 14.76
N SER A 467 -30.60 20.84 15.14
CA SER A 467 -29.68 21.55 16.02
C SER A 467 -30.05 21.31 17.50
N GLU A 468 -29.10 21.53 18.38
CA GLU A 468 -29.33 21.42 19.82
C GLU A 468 -30.37 22.42 20.35
N TYR A 469 -30.60 23.50 19.59
CA TYR A 469 -31.61 24.51 19.87
C TYR A 469 -33.03 24.18 19.42
N ASP A 470 -33.18 23.20 18.50
CA ASP A 470 -34.51 22.78 17.98
C ASP A 470 -35.24 21.82 18.94
N ASN A 471 -34.79 21.66 20.17
CA ASN A 471 -35.39 20.78 21.18
C ASN A 471 -36.71 21.35 21.81
N GLY A 472 -37.37 22.27 21.17
CA GLY A 472 -38.66 22.81 21.57
C GLY A 472 -39.59 23.00 20.39
N ASP A 473 -40.61 22.15 20.33
CA ASP A 473 -41.83 22.30 19.57
C ASP A 473 -41.80 22.02 18.05
N GLU A 474 -42.61 21.00 17.69
CA GLU A 474 -43.05 20.54 16.37
C GLU A 474 -42.06 19.69 15.60
N ASP A 475 -42.26 18.35 15.70
CA ASP A 475 -41.69 17.36 14.81
C ASP A 475 -42.26 17.56 13.38
N PRO A 476 -41.47 18.07 12.40
CA PRO A 476 -41.95 18.24 11.02
C PRO A 476 -42.39 16.92 10.34
N LEU A 477 -42.07 15.79 10.99
CA LEU A 477 -42.41 14.43 10.52
C LEU A 477 -43.69 13.92 11.14
N GLU A 478 -44.32 14.60 12.09
CA GLU A 478 -45.70 14.21 12.51
C GLU A 478 -46.70 14.37 11.36
N ASP A 479 -46.49 15.35 10.52
CA ASP A 479 -47.29 15.52 9.30
C ASP A 479 -47.13 14.35 8.30
N PHE A 480 -45.92 13.76 8.21
CA PHE A 480 -45.65 12.59 7.37
C PHE A 480 -46.20 11.29 7.97
N LYS A 481 -46.25 11.19 9.31
CA LYS A 481 -46.88 10.06 10.00
C LYS A 481 -48.40 10.12 9.89
N SER A 482 -48.99 11.31 9.81
CA SER A 482 -50.43 11.51 9.68
C SER A 482 -50.98 11.31 8.24
N HIS A 483 -50.12 11.42 7.21
CA HIS A 483 -50.54 11.26 5.79
C HIS A 483 -50.43 9.83 5.25
N ARG A 484 -50.09 8.84 6.09
CA ARG A 484 -50.37 7.40 5.79
C ARG A 484 -51.70 6.95 6.33
N ALA A 485 -52.71 7.80 6.25
CA ALA A 485 -54.09 7.33 6.23
C ALA A 485 -54.32 6.74 4.85
N ILE A 486 -54.34 5.40 4.79
CA ILE A 486 -54.80 4.64 3.65
C ILE A 486 -56.13 5.26 3.17
N ASP A 487 -56.15 5.78 1.95
CA ASP A 487 -57.40 6.21 1.32
C ASP A 487 -58.38 5.02 1.32
N PRO A 488 -59.52 5.13 2.02
CA PRO A 488 -60.44 4.01 2.17
C PRO A 488 -61.10 3.57 0.84
N LEU A 489 -60.90 4.33 -0.25
CA LEU A 489 -61.51 4.07 -1.55
C LEU A 489 -60.56 3.46 -2.58
N THR A 490 -59.24 3.65 -2.44
CA THR A 490 -58.27 3.19 -3.45
C THR A 490 -57.31 2.10 -2.94
N GLY A 491 -57.23 1.84 -1.65
CA GLY A 491 -56.41 0.76 -1.10
C GLY A 491 -54.89 0.93 -1.28
N TYR A 492 -54.41 2.13 -1.64
CA TYR A 492 -52.97 2.46 -1.78
C TYR A 492 -52.57 3.59 -0.85
#